data_ae40876dfee629a6c4f9b7c99392cb5d
#
_entry.id   ae40876dfee629a6c4f9b7c99392cb5d
#
_cell.length_a   1.000
_cell.length_b   1.000
_cell.length_c   1.000
_cell.angle_alpha   90.00
_cell.angle_beta   90.00
_cell.angle_gamma   90.00
#
_symmetry.space_group_name_H-M   'P 1'
#
loop_
_entity.id
_entity.type
_entity.pdbx_description
1 polymer ?
#
loop_
_entity_poly.entity_id
_entity_poly.type
_entity_poly.pdbx_seq_one_letter_code
_entity_poly.pdbx_strand_id
1 'polypeptide(L)'
;MSTILFRCSFLNPLPLQQILTCMDFLAQLGIQSVNPGASTGTQWIDSKATVIRSSSPVDGKLIGTVQSTDEATYQRIVQQSAQAFEDWRQWPAPKRGEIVRQVGEALRMYKEPLGKLVSYEMGKSLQEGYGEVQEMIDICDFAVGLSRQLHGLTMHSERPKHRMYEQWHPLGITGIISAFNFPVAVWSWNAALAWICGNTTIWKPSEKTPLCAIAVQNIVADVFKKNQVPEGVNCLIQGAREVGEWMSQDNRIPLISATGSTRMGKIVAATVAARLGKTILELGGNNAIIISKEADLDMALIGCVFGAVGTAGQRCTTTRRLIIHESVYETFKAKLVKAYGQLRIGDPLDTKNHVGPLIDQDAVQLYLKSIEACKEQGGKFIVEPGVLEGAGYESGCYVKPCIAEAENHFPVVQHETFAPILYLMKYRDLDEAIALQNGVPQGLSSAIMTLNMREAEQFLSHAGSDCGIANVNIGTSGAEIGGAFGGEKETGGGRESGSDAWKAYMRRQTNTINWSTQLPLAQGIQFDLS
;
A
#
# COMPACT_ATOMS: atom_id res chain seq x y z
N MET A 1 -1.74 -34.63 65.40
CA MET A 1 -2.63 -34.73 64.23
C MET A 1 -2.82 -33.31 63.69
N SER A 2 -1.99 -32.90 62.73
CA SER A 2 -2.06 -31.58 62.10
C SER A 2 -2.55 -31.74 60.67
N THR A 3 -3.71 -31.17 60.39
CA THR A 3 -4.35 -31.19 59.08
C THR A 3 -3.82 -30.02 58.25
N ILE A 4 -3.09 -30.33 57.18
CA ILE A 4 -2.62 -29.36 56.20
C ILE A 4 -3.75 -29.15 55.18
N LEU A 5 -4.30 -27.93 55.14
CA LEU A 5 -5.25 -27.46 54.12
C LEU A 5 -4.49 -26.89 52.94
N PHE A 6 -4.51 -27.56 51.80
CA PHE A 6 -4.10 -27.02 50.51
C PHE A 6 -5.16 -26.00 50.03
N ARG A 7 -4.77 -24.74 49.90
CA ARG A 7 -5.53 -23.73 49.19
C ARG A 7 -5.20 -23.82 47.69
N CYS A 8 -6.11 -24.36 46.89
CA CYS A 8 -6.16 -24.15 45.46
C CYS A 8 -6.57 -22.69 45.19
N SER A 9 -5.66 -21.88 44.66
CA SER A 9 -5.98 -20.56 44.09
C SER A 9 -6.64 -20.76 42.74
N PHE A 10 -7.95 -20.60 42.68
CA PHE A 10 -8.69 -20.47 41.43
C PHE A 10 -8.33 -19.14 40.80
N LEU A 11 -7.71 -19.20 39.62
CA LEU A 11 -7.62 -18.07 38.71
C LEU A 11 -9.04 -17.67 38.32
N ASN A 12 -9.46 -16.48 38.73
CA ASN A 12 -10.73 -15.91 38.31
C ASN A 12 -10.76 -15.76 36.80
N PRO A 13 -11.72 -16.34 36.07
CA PRO A 13 -11.92 -16.02 34.67
C PRO A 13 -12.32 -14.54 34.56
N LEU A 14 -11.68 -13.81 33.67
CA LEU A 14 -12.08 -12.44 33.35
C LEU A 14 -13.59 -12.42 33.03
N PRO A 15 -14.34 -11.44 33.53
CA PRO A 15 -15.79 -11.41 33.33
C PRO A 15 -16.10 -11.30 31.83
N LEU A 16 -17.05 -12.08 31.35
CA LEU A 16 -17.56 -12.09 29.96
C LEU A 16 -17.87 -10.69 29.41
N GLN A 17 -18.18 -9.72 30.27
CA GLN A 17 -18.40 -8.33 29.94
C GLN A 17 -17.14 -7.62 29.42
N GLN A 18 -15.92 -7.99 29.85
CA GLN A 18 -14.69 -7.42 29.36
C GLN A 18 -14.27 -7.99 27.97
N ILE A 19 -14.66 -9.23 27.69
CA ILE A 19 -14.44 -9.86 26.37
C ILE A 19 -15.39 -9.25 25.33
N LEU A 20 -16.64 -8.93 25.72
CA LEU A 20 -17.61 -8.26 24.85
C LEU A 20 -17.22 -6.80 24.53
N THR A 21 -16.57 -6.08 25.45
CA THR A 21 -16.11 -4.70 25.21
C THR A 21 -14.86 -4.62 24.33
N CYS A 22 -14.08 -5.69 24.20
CA CYS A 22 -12.83 -5.66 23.43
C CYS A 22 -13.03 -5.81 21.90
N MET A 23 -14.17 -6.32 21.43
CA MET A 23 -14.49 -6.51 20.01
C MET A 23 -15.73 -5.73 19.51
N ASP A 24 -16.18 -4.73 20.26
CA ASP A 24 -17.31 -3.89 19.87
C ASP A 24 -17.09 -3.15 18.54
N PHE A 25 -15.83 -2.93 18.14
CA PHE A 25 -15.48 -2.32 16.87
C PHE A 25 -15.93 -3.14 15.65
N LEU A 26 -16.03 -4.49 15.75
CA LEU A 26 -16.53 -5.32 14.66
C LEU A 26 -18.02 -5.05 14.38
N ALA A 27 -18.81 -4.98 15.44
CA ALA A 27 -20.25 -4.67 15.33
C ALA A 27 -20.48 -3.25 14.80
N GLN A 28 -19.69 -2.26 15.25
CA GLN A 28 -19.76 -0.88 14.75
C GLN A 28 -19.47 -0.79 13.24
N LEU A 29 -18.61 -1.67 12.70
CA LEU A 29 -18.25 -1.75 11.29
C LEU A 29 -19.20 -2.65 10.47
N GLY A 30 -20.21 -3.26 11.11
CA GLY A 30 -21.16 -4.15 10.46
C GLY A 30 -20.56 -5.52 10.10
N ILE A 31 -19.44 -5.91 10.72
CA ILE A 31 -18.80 -7.21 10.50
C ILE A 31 -19.58 -8.32 11.24
N GLN A 32 -19.88 -9.39 10.53
CA GLN A 32 -20.59 -10.56 11.02
C GLN A 32 -19.67 -11.79 11.08
N SER A 33 -20.12 -12.88 11.68
CA SER A 33 -19.40 -14.16 11.67
C SER A 33 -19.27 -14.74 10.25
N VAL A 34 -20.27 -14.50 9.39
CA VAL A 34 -20.28 -14.85 7.96
C VAL A 34 -20.63 -13.58 7.17
N ASN A 35 -19.79 -13.18 6.24
CA ASN A 35 -19.95 -11.96 5.48
C ASN A 35 -20.05 -12.30 3.97
N PRO A 36 -20.85 -11.55 3.19
CA PRO A 36 -20.79 -11.63 1.74
C PRO A 36 -19.46 -11.04 1.24
N GLY A 37 -18.97 -11.55 0.12
CA GLY A 37 -17.69 -11.11 -0.45
C GLY A 37 -17.82 -10.35 -1.77
N ALA A 38 -19.03 -10.10 -2.23
CA ALA A 38 -19.30 -9.41 -3.48
C ALA A 38 -20.31 -8.29 -3.28
N SER A 39 -20.02 -7.09 -3.81
CA SER A 39 -20.92 -5.93 -3.74
C SER A 39 -20.84 -5.09 -5.01
N THR A 40 -21.99 -4.57 -5.43
CA THR A 40 -22.08 -3.59 -6.53
C THR A 40 -22.04 -2.13 -6.07
N GLY A 41 -21.82 -1.91 -4.79
CA GLY A 41 -21.78 -0.58 -4.17
C GLY A 41 -22.59 -0.56 -2.89
N THR A 42 -23.89 -0.43 -2.98
CA THR A 42 -24.80 -0.42 -1.84
C THR A 42 -25.48 -1.78 -1.61
N GLN A 43 -25.37 -2.69 -2.56
CA GLN A 43 -26.00 -4.01 -2.53
C GLN A 43 -24.93 -5.10 -2.42
N TRP A 44 -25.10 -5.98 -1.42
CA TRP A 44 -24.34 -7.20 -1.28
C TRP A 44 -24.96 -8.32 -2.14
N ILE A 45 -24.11 -9.17 -2.69
CA ILE A 45 -24.50 -10.28 -3.55
C ILE A 45 -24.04 -11.58 -2.91
N ASP A 46 -24.97 -12.51 -2.76
CA ASP A 46 -24.64 -13.86 -2.32
C ASP A 46 -23.94 -14.61 -3.47
N SER A 47 -22.79 -15.18 -3.15
CA SER A 47 -22.01 -16.03 -4.04
C SER A 47 -21.97 -17.45 -3.48
N LYS A 48 -21.85 -18.44 -4.35
CA LYS A 48 -21.77 -19.87 -3.97
C LYS A 48 -20.34 -20.41 -4.01
N ALA A 49 -19.34 -19.53 -4.08
CA ALA A 49 -17.95 -19.93 -4.14
C ALA A 49 -17.37 -20.34 -2.76
N THR A 50 -16.10 -20.63 -2.71
CA THR A 50 -15.36 -20.99 -1.51
C THR A 50 -15.40 -19.92 -0.44
N VAL A 51 -15.14 -20.29 0.81
CA VAL A 51 -15.15 -19.40 1.96
C VAL A 51 -13.72 -19.05 2.36
N ILE A 52 -13.43 -17.77 2.48
CA ILE A 52 -12.19 -17.24 3.04
C ILE A 52 -12.35 -17.13 4.56
N ARG A 53 -11.39 -17.64 5.30
CA ARG A 53 -11.34 -17.56 6.77
C ARG A 53 -10.35 -16.46 7.15
N SER A 54 -10.85 -15.41 7.81
CA SER A 54 -9.99 -14.39 8.40
C SER A 54 -9.69 -14.75 9.86
N SER A 55 -8.42 -15.00 10.15
CA SER A 55 -7.92 -15.24 11.51
C SER A 55 -6.92 -14.17 11.89
N SER A 56 -6.98 -13.69 13.12
CA SER A 56 -6.03 -12.68 13.60
C SER A 56 -4.63 -13.26 13.78
N PRO A 57 -3.59 -12.62 13.26
CA PRO A 57 -2.21 -13.01 13.57
C PRO A 57 -1.81 -12.66 15.02
N VAL A 58 -2.62 -11.90 15.73
CA VAL A 58 -2.36 -11.45 17.10
C VAL A 58 -2.51 -12.62 18.07
N ASP A 59 -3.61 -13.38 17.97
CA ASP A 59 -3.95 -14.45 18.91
C ASP A 59 -4.39 -15.76 18.23
N GLY A 60 -4.35 -15.81 16.90
CA GLY A 60 -4.72 -16.98 16.09
C GLY A 60 -6.22 -17.21 15.98
N LYS A 61 -7.07 -16.37 16.60
CA LYS A 61 -8.52 -16.58 16.61
C LYS A 61 -9.17 -16.24 15.28
N LEU A 62 -10.20 -16.99 14.93
CA LEU A 62 -11.07 -16.68 13.80
C LEU A 62 -11.86 -15.41 14.11
N ILE A 63 -11.70 -14.37 13.25
CA ILE A 63 -12.48 -13.13 13.34
C ILE A 63 -13.83 -13.29 12.66
N GLY A 64 -13.81 -13.87 11.46
CA GLY A 64 -15.00 -14.11 10.65
C GLY A 64 -14.66 -14.84 9.36
N THR A 65 -15.70 -15.10 8.57
CA THR A 65 -15.57 -15.72 7.26
C THR A 65 -16.18 -14.83 6.18
N VAL A 66 -15.65 -14.91 4.97
CA VAL A 66 -16.13 -14.15 3.82
C VAL A 66 -16.35 -15.09 2.64
N GLN A 67 -17.49 -14.99 1.97
CA GLN A 67 -17.76 -15.74 0.75
C GLN A 67 -16.92 -15.20 -0.41
N SER A 68 -16.23 -16.06 -1.13
CA SER A 68 -15.53 -15.65 -2.36
C SER A 68 -16.52 -15.33 -3.48
N THR A 69 -16.09 -14.51 -4.42
CA THR A 69 -16.85 -14.20 -5.65
C THR A 69 -16.71 -15.35 -6.65
N ASP A 70 -17.81 -15.89 -7.15
CA ASP A 70 -17.80 -16.82 -8.29
C ASP A 70 -17.76 -16.06 -9.62
N GLU A 71 -17.47 -16.78 -10.71
CA GLU A 71 -17.30 -16.19 -12.04
C GLU A 71 -18.60 -15.51 -12.52
N ALA A 72 -19.76 -16.10 -12.27
CA ALA A 72 -21.05 -15.52 -12.68
C ALA A 72 -21.31 -14.18 -11.96
N THR A 73 -21.02 -14.13 -10.67
CA THR A 73 -21.10 -12.89 -9.87
C THR A 73 -20.09 -11.86 -10.35
N TYR A 74 -18.85 -12.26 -10.66
CA TYR A 74 -17.84 -11.39 -11.25
C TYR A 74 -18.34 -10.76 -12.56
N GLN A 75 -18.87 -11.56 -13.49
CA GLN A 75 -19.40 -11.07 -14.77
C GLN A 75 -20.52 -10.03 -14.57
N ARG A 76 -21.43 -10.30 -13.63
CA ARG A 76 -22.51 -9.37 -13.27
C ARG A 76 -21.96 -8.05 -12.73
N ILE A 77 -20.96 -8.09 -11.85
CA ILE A 77 -20.33 -6.90 -11.24
C ILE A 77 -19.63 -6.06 -12.30
N VAL A 78 -18.84 -6.67 -13.20
CA VAL A 78 -18.16 -5.92 -14.27
C VAL A 78 -19.19 -5.27 -15.22
N GLN A 79 -20.26 -5.98 -15.57
CA GLN A 79 -21.33 -5.41 -16.39
C GLN A 79 -22.02 -4.22 -15.70
N GLN A 80 -22.35 -4.35 -14.42
CA GLN A 80 -22.96 -3.27 -13.62
C GLN A 80 -22.04 -2.06 -13.53
N SER A 81 -20.74 -2.28 -13.29
CA SER A 81 -19.75 -1.21 -13.22
C SER A 81 -19.57 -0.49 -14.56
N ALA A 82 -19.57 -1.23 -15.68
CA ALA A 82 -19.52 -0.65 -17.03
C ALA A 82 -20.76 0.23 -17.32
N GLN A 83 -21.94 -0.23 -16.90
CA GLN A 83 -23.17 0.56 -17.05
C GLN A 83 -23.15 1.81 -16.18
N ALA A 84 -22.73 1.70 -14.91
CA ALA A 84 -22.61 2.82 -13.99
C ALA A 84 -21.63 3.89 -14.49
N PHE A 85 -20.57 3.49 -15.20
CA PHE A 85 -19.61 4.41 -15.79
C PHE A 85 -20.27 5.41 -16.76
N GLU A 86 -21.26 4.95 -17.57
CA GLU A 86 -21.95 5.82 -18.54
C GLU A 86 -22.67 6.99 -17.85
N ASP A 87 -23.24 6.78 -16.67
CA ASP A 87 -23.91 7.80 -15.88
C ASP A 87 -22.92 8.62 -15.06
N TRP A 88 -21.98 7.94 -14.36
CA TRP A 88 -21.04 8.59 -13.45
C TRP A 88 -20.11 9.58 -14.15
N ARG A 89 -19.63 9.28 -15.35
CA ARG A 89 -18.78 10.17 -16.14
C ARG A 89 -19.50 11.47 -16.56
N GLN A 90 -20.83 11.50 -16.55
CA GLN A 90 -21.61 12.71 -16.87
C GLN A 90 -21.73 13.66 -15.67
N TRP A 91 -21.49 13.17 -14.45
CA TRP A 91 -21.50 14.05 -13.30
C TRP A 91 -20.31 15.02 -13.36
N PRO A 92 -20.53 16.33 -13.10
CA PRO A 92 -19.42 17.28 -13.00
C PRO A 92 -18.38 16.83 -11.95
N ALA A 93 -17.08 16.98 -12.27
CA ALA A 93 -16.02 16.54 -11.36
C ALA A 93 -16.15 17.12 -9.93
N PRO A 94 -16.53 18.41 -9.70
CA PRO A 94 -16.76 18.92 -8.36
C PRO A 94 -17.95 18.26 -7.62
N LYS A 95 -18.96 17.76 -8.36
CA LYS A 95 -20.06 16.99 -7.76
C LYS A 95 -19.57 15.61 -7.29
N ARG A 96 -18.71 14.96 -8.09
CA ARG A 96 -18.04 13.72 -7.68
C ARG A 96 -17.13 13.97 -6.47
N GLY A 97 -16.40 15.10 -6.46
CA GLY A 97 -15.59 15.54 -5.31
C GLY A 97 -16.41 15.72 -4.03
N GLU A 98 -17.66 16.20 -4.10
CA GLU A 98 -18.53 16.29 -2.93
C GLU A 98 -18.88 14.91 -2.35
N ILE A 99 -19.05 13.88 -3.19
CA ILE A 99 -19.23 12.51 -2.70
C ILE A 99 -17.97 12.03 -1.97
N VAL A 100 -16.78 12.25 -2.55
CA VAL A 100 -15.50 11.91 -1.92
C VAL A 100 -15.31 12.64 -0.59
N ARG A 101 -15.69 13.91 -0.50
CA ARG A 101 -15.67 14.67 0.77
C ARG A 101 -16.51 13.99 1.85
N GLN A 102 -17.74 13.56 1.51
CA GLN A 102 -18.62 12.87 2.45
C GLN A 102 -18.07 11.49 2.85
N VAL A 103 -17.37 10.78 1.97
CA VAL A 103 -16.65 9.55 2.31
C VAL A 103 -15.53 9.87 3.32
N GLY A 104 -14.75 10.94 3.10
CA GLY A 104 -13.73 11.39 4.05
C GLY A 104 -14.31 11.72 5.44
N GLU A 105 -15.48 12.39 5.50
CA GLU A 105 -16.17 12.65 6.76
C GLU A 105 -16.64 11.36 7.46
N ALA A 106 -17.18 10.40 6.70
CA ALA A 106 -17.54 9.10 7.26
C ALA A 106 -16.33 8.36 7.82
N LEU A 107 -15.20 8.37 7.09
CA LEU A 107 -13.95 7.77 7.56
C LEU A 107 -13.42 8.42 8.84
N ARG A 108 -13.58 9.74 9.03
CA ARG A 108 -13.24 10.42 10.30
C ARG A 108 -14.06 9.87 11.47
N MET A 109 -15.36 9.63 11.25
CA MET A 109 -16.24 9.06 12.30
C MET A 109 -15.89 7.62 12.65
N TYR A 110 -15.46 6.83 11.66
CA TYR A 110 -15.10 5.43 11.84
C TYR A 110 -13.60 5.18 12.04
N LYS A 111 -12.78 6.22 12.22
CA LYS A 111 -11.31 6.09 12.31
C LYS A 111 -10.88 5.13 13.42
N GLU A 112 -11.48 5.24 14.59
CA GLU A 112 -11.11 4.40 15.73
C GLU A 112 -11.48 2.93 15.51
N PRO A 113 -12.75 2.55 15.22
CA PRO A 113 -13.10 1.14 15.01
C PRO A 113 -12.40 0.53 13.79
N LEU A 114 -12.25 1.27 12.68
CA LEU A 114 -11.57 0.76 11.48
C LEU A 114 -10.07 0.57 11.74
N GLY A 115 -9.40 1.50 12.41
CA GLY A 115 -7.98 1.36 12.77
C GLY A 115 -7.72 0.16 13.70
N LYS A 116 -8.63 -0.10 14.65
CA LYS A 116 -8.58 -1.31 15.49
C LYS A 116 -8.72 -2.59 14.65
N LEU A 117 -9.65 -2.61 13.70
CA LEU A 117 -9.81 -3.76 12.79
C LEU A 117 -8.54 -3.98 11.95
N VAL A 118 -7.98 -2.93 11.37
CA VAL A 118 -6.70 -3.00 10.63
C VAL A 118 -5.61 -3.61 11.50
N SER A 119 -5.45 -3.14 12.73
CA SER A 119 -4.43 -3.67 13.65
C SER A 119 -4.69 -5.13 14.04
N TYR A 120 -5.94 -5.52 14.26
CA TYR A 120 -6.29 -6.87 14.69
C TYR A 120 -6.23 -7.90 13.56
N GLU A 121 -6.66 -7.53 12.35
CA GLU A 121 -6.67 -8.42 11.19
C GLU A 121 -5.29 -8.54 10.50
N MET A 122 -4.50 -7.44 10.50
CA MET A 122 -3.21 -7.41 9.82
C MET A 122 -2.00 -7.58 10.77
N GLY A 123 -2.12 -7.17 12.02
CA GLY A 123 -1.05 -7.29 13.02
C GLY A 123 -0.18 -6.04 13.21
N LYS A 124 -0.41 -4.92 12.52
CA LYS A 124 0.34 -3.67 12.73
C LYS A 124 -0.08 -2.96 14.03
N SER A 125 0.80 -2.11 14.58
CA SER A 125 0.49 -1.36 15.80
C SER A 125 -0.77 -0.51 15.64
N LEU A 126 -1.44 -0.22 16.76
CA LEU A 126 -2.69 0.57 16.75
C LEU A 126 -2.48 1.98 16.16
N GLN A 127 -1.33 2.59 16.43
CA GLN A 127 -0.97 3.88 15.84
C GLN A 127 -0.84 3.80 14.31
N GLU A 128 -0.26 2.71 13.80
CA GLU A 128 -0.17 2.48 12.35
C GLU A 128 -1.55 2.19 11.75
N GLY A 129 -2.42 1.46 12.47
CA GLY A 129 -3.81 1.25 12.05
C GLY A 129 -4.59 2.57 11.94
N TYR A 130 -4.45 3.47 12.92
CA TYR A 130 -5.03 4.80 12.86
C TYR A 130 -4.41 5.68 11.79
N GLY A 131 -3.10 5.56 11.58
CA GLY A 131 -2.37 6.25 10.51
C GLY A 131 -2.88 5.85 9.13
N GLU A 132 -3.14 4.57 8.92
CA GLU A 132 -3.68 4.08 7.65
C GLU A 132 -5.07 4.64 7.33
N VAL A 133 -5.95 4.72 8.33
CA VAL A 133 -7.25 5.38 8.13
C VAL A 133 -7.09 6.89 7.94
N GLN A 134 -6.07 7.51 8.57
CA GLN A 134 -5.77 8.93 8.31
C GLN A 134 -5.36 9.15 6.86
N GLU A 135 -4.54 8.28 6.27
CA GLU A 135 -4.18 8.38 4.85
C GLU A 135 -5.41 8.29 3.93
N MET A 136 -6.41 7.47 4.28
CA MET A 136 -7.69 7.44 3.54
C MET A 136 -8.42 8.79 3.61
N ILE A 137 -8.40 9.45 4.76
CA ILE A 137 -9.01 10.77 4.96
C ILE A 137 -8.26 11.82 4.14
N ASP A 138 -6.94 11.81 4.22
CA ASP A 138 -6.08 12.80 3.58
C ASP A 138 -6.17 12.73 2.04
N ILE A 139 -6.25 11.52 1.47
CA ILE A 139 -6.48 11.38 0.02
C ILE A 139 -7.87 11.85 -0.41
N CYS A 140 -8.89 11.68 0.43
CA CYS A 140 -10.20 12.24 0.15
C CYS A 140 -10.13 13.77 0.10
N ASP A 141 -9.48 14.41 1.06
CA ASP A 141 -9.29 15.87 1.10
C ASP A 141 -8.51 16.38 -0.13
N PHE A 142 -7.43 15.69 -0.49
CA PHE A 142 -6.65 15.98 -1.69
C PHE A 142 -7.52 15.90 -2.96
N ALA A 143 -8.27 14.80 -3.12
CA ALA A 143 -9.14 14.56 -4.26
C ALA A 143 -10.24 15.61 -4.41
N VAL A 144 -10.79 16.11 -3.30
CA VAL A 144 -11.78 17.20 -3.31
C VAL A 144 -11.22 18.45 -3.97
N GLY A 145 -10.03 18.89 -3.56
CA GLY A 145 -9.33 20.02 -4.19
C GLY A 145 -9.03 19.76 -5.66
N LEU A 146 -8.51 18.59 -5.95
CA LEU A 146 -8.13 18.15 -7.29
C LEU A 146 -9.35 18.08 -8.26
N SER A 147 -10.57 17.83 -7.78
CA SER A 147 -11.77 17.77 -8.61
C SER A 147 -12.03 19.04 -9.44
N ARG A 148 -11.39 20.17 -9.08
CA ARG A 148 -11.43 21.45 -9.82
C ARG A 148 -10.16 21.73 -10.61
N GLN A 149 -9.19 20.82 -10.60
CA GLN A 149 -7.85 20.99 -11.17
C GLN A 149 -7.50 19.94 -12.23
N LEU A 150 -8.48 19.20 -12.75
CA LEU A 150 -8.29 18.22 -13.83
C LEU A 150 -8.15 18.94 -15.19
N HIS A 151 -7.16 19.80 -15.30
CA HIS A 151 -6.94 20.67 -16.46
C HIS A 151 -5.90 20.10 -17.41
N GLY A 152 -6.05 20.42 -18.70
CA GLY A 152 -5.03 20.20 -19.73
C GLY A 152 -4.33 21.50 -20.09
N LEU A 153 -3.40 21.39 -21.03
CA LEU A 153 -2.61 22.52 -21.55
C LEU A 153 -3.31 23.17 -22.73
N THR A 154 -3.14 24.48 -22.88
CA THR A 154 -3.46 25.21 -24.12
C THR A 154 -2.14 25.61 -24.77
N MET A 155 -1.99 25.34 -26.07
CA MET A 155 -0.77 25.61 -26.84
C MET A 155 -1.08 26.34 -28.15
N HIS A 156 -0.09 27.06 -28.68
CA HIS A 156 -0.24 27.73 -29.95
C HIS A 156 -0.25 26.73 -31.12
N SER A 157 -1.12 26.99 -32.11
CA SER A 157 -1.14 26.23 -33.36
C SER A 157 -0.11 26.81 -34.36
N GLU A 158 0.45 25.95 -35.17
CA GLU A 158 1.27 26.36 -36.33
C GLU A 158 0.45 26.99 -37.48
N ARG A 159 -0.88 26.87 -37.41
CA ARG A 159 -1.81 27.38 -38.42
C ARG A 159 -2.54 28.63 -37.96
N PRO A 160 -2.70 29.65 -38.83
CA PRO A 160 -3.47 30.84 -38.48
C PRO A 160 -4.95 30.47 -38.24
N LYS A 161 -5.56 31.16 -37.27
CA LYS A 161 -6.97 30.95 -36.86
C LYS A 161 -7.27 29.52 -36.38
N HIS A 162 -6.28 28.87 -35.75
CA HIS A 162 -6.45 27.58 -35.09
C HIS A 162 -6.11 27.71 -33.61
N ARG A 163 -6.74 26.87 -32.80
CA ARG A 163 -6.45 26.72 -31.37
C ARG A 163 -6.21 25.26 -31.06
N MET A 164 -5.12 24.98 -30.35
CA MET A 164 -4.80 23.65 -29.83
C MET A 164 -4.90 23.61 -28.31
N TYR A 165 -5.42 22.51 -27.80
CA TYR A 165 -5.46 22.28 -26.36
C TYR A 165 -5.56 20.78 -26.06
N GLU A 166 -5.22 20.39 -24.84
CA GLU A 166 -5.38 19.04 -24.34
C GLU A 166 -6.53 18.98 -23.35
N GLN A 167 -7.25 17.86 -23.34
CA GLN A 167 -8.26 17.53 -22.37
C GLN A 167 -8.00 16.15 -21.78
N TRP A 168 -8.46 15.96 -20.57
CA TRP A 168 -8.41 14.69 -19.88
C TRP A 168 -9.82 14.12 -19.73
N HIS A 169 -9.99 12.86 -20.08
CA HIS A 169 -11.27 12.15 -20.04
C HIS A 169 -11.13 10.87 -19.22
N PRO A 170 -12.18 10.42 -18.52
CA PRO A 170 -12.15 9.17 -17.78
C PRO A 170 -11.84 7.98 -18.69
N LEU A 171 -11.22 6.95 -18.11
CA LEU A 171 -10.84 5.73 -18.81
C LEU A 171 -11.97 4.70 -18.87
N GLY A 172 -12.72 4.54 -17.79
CA GLY A 172 -13.69 3.47 -17.61
C GLY A 172 -13.61 2.83 -16.24
N ILE A 173 -13.59 1.51 -16.18
CA ILE A 173 -13.43 0.76 -14.94
C ILE A 173 -11.95 0.76 -14.52
N THR A 174 -11.66 1.11 -13.29
CA THR A 174 -10.34 0.90 -12.66
C THR A 174 -10.41 -0.34 -11.77
N GLY A 175 -9.68 -1.38 -12.14
CA GLY A 175 -9.48 -2.56 -11.30
C GLY A 175 -8.38 -2.27 -10.27
N ILE A 176 -8.67 -2.51 -8.99
CA ILE A 176 -7.74 -2.28 -7.88
C ILE A 176 -7.47 -3.61 -7.18
N ILE A 177 -6.23 -4.08 -7.21
CA ILE A 177 -5.76 -5.27 -6.50
C ILE A 177 -4.84 -4.77 -5.38
N SER A 178 -5.28 -4.89 -4.12
CA SER A 178 -4.50 -4.39 -2.98
C SER A 178 -3.90 -5.52 -2.14
N ALA A 179 -2.78 -5.21 -1.47
CA ALA A 179 -2.05 -6.14 -0.63
C ALA A 179 -2.54 -6.09 0.84
N PHE A 180 -2.17 -7.11 1.61
CA PHE A 180 -2.61 -7.27 3.01
C PHE A 180 -2.02 -6.25 3.97
N ASN A 181 -0.84 -5.71 3.68
CA ASN A 181 -0.06 -4.89 4.61
C ASN A 181 -0.58 -3.45 4.76
N PHE A 182 -1.32 -2.96 3.77
CA PHE A 182 -2.10 -1.73 3.81
C PHE A 182 -3.52 -2.02 3.29
N PRO A 183 -4.34 -2.73 4.09
CA PRO A 183 -5.60 -3.28 3.63
C PRO A 183 -6.65 -2.25 3.23
N VAL A 184 -6.52 -0.98 3.64
CA VAL A 184 -7.51 0.06 3.37
C VAL A 184 -6.94 1.31 2.69
N ALA A 185 -5.73 1.77 3.04
CA ALA A 185 -5.17 3.03 2.53
C ALA A 185 -4.91 2.99 1.02
N VAL A 186 -4.19 1.99 0.52
CA VAL A 186 -3.82 1.90 -0.90
C VAL A 186 -5.04 1.82 -1.81
N TRP A 187 -6.09 1.10 -1.40
CA TRP A 187 -7.35 1.14 -2.12
C TRP A 187 -7.91 2.56 -2.21
N SER A 188 -7.89 3.31 -1.12
CA SER A 188 -8.46 4.67 -1.08
C SER A 188 -7.69 5.65 -1.96
N TRP A 189 -6.35 5.51 -2.06
CA TRP A 189 -5.53 6.33 -2.96
C TRP A 189 -5.99 6.18 -4.41
N ASN A 190 -6.27 4.95 -4.81
CA ASN A 190 -6.80 4.65 -6.14
C ASN A 190 -8.26 5.09 -6.32
N ALA A 191 -9.13 4.72 -5.37
CA ALA A 191 -10.57 4.93 -5.49
C ALA A 191 -10.94 6.42 -5.50
N ALA A 192 -10.38 7.22 -4.59
CA ALA A 192 -10.66 8.65 -4.51
C ALA A 192 -10.28 9.37 -5.81
N LEU A 193 -9.09 9.08 -6.37
CA LEU A 193 -8.66 9.65 -7.64
C LEU A 193 -9.51 9.15 -8.82
N ALA A 194 -9.77 7.84 -8.91
CA ALA A 194 -10.58 7.26 -9.95
C ALA A 194 -11.99 7.88 -10.00
N TRP A 195 -12.63 8.04 -8.84
CA TRP A 195 -13.98 8.59 -8.76
C TRP A 195 -14.05 10.06 -9.20
N ILE A 196 -13.14 10.93 -8.73
CA ILE A 196 -13.14 12.33 -9.18
C ILE A 196 -12.81 12.47 -10.66
N CYS A 197 -11.98 11.56 -11.21
CA CYS A 197 -11.69 11.48 -12.63
C CYS A 197 -12.88 10.97 -13.46
N GLY A 198 -13.91 10.42 -12.82
CA GLY A 198 -15.14 9.96 -13.48
C GLY A 198 -15.12 8.47 -13.84
N ASN A 199 -14.20 7.70 -13.29
CA ASN A 199 -14.12 6.25 -13.43
C ASN A 199 -14.97 5.55 -12.36
N THR A 200 -15.31 4.30 -12.63
CA THR A 200 -15.82 3.36 -11.64
C THR A 200 -14.67 2.47 -11.14
N THR A 201 -14.85 1.82 -10.00
CA THR A 201 -13.82 0.98 -9.38
C THR A 201 -14.35 -0.42 -9.08
N ILE A 202 -13.51 -1.43 -9.30
CA ILE A 202 -13.71 -2.78 -8.81
C ILE A 202 -12.50 -3.14 -7.96
N TRP A 203 -12.74 -3.38 -6.66
CA TRP A 203 -11.70 -3.67 -5.69
C TRP A 203 -11.62 -5.17 -5.39
N LYS A 204 -10.44 -5.75 -5.56
CA LYS A 204 -10.06 -7.08 -5.08
C LYS A 204 -9.01 -6.92 -3.98
N PRO A 205 -9.39 -6.97 -2.70
CA PRO A 205 -8.44 -6.93 -1.59
C PRO A 205 -7.65 -8.23 -1.48
N SER A 206 -6.64 -8.24 -0.61
CA SER A 206 -5.97 -9.48 -0.22
C SER A 206 -6.91 -10.41 0.54
N GLU A 207 -6.86 -11.70 0.25
CA GLU A 207 -7.57 -12.75 0.98
C GLU A 207 -7.10 -12.91 2.44
N LYS A 208 -5.96 -12.29 2.81
CA LYS A 208 -5.44 -12.30 4.18
C LYS A 208 -6.10 -11.26 5.08
N THR A 209 -6.70 -10.21 4.50
CA THR A 209 -7.35 -9.10 5.23
C THR A 209 -8.70 -8.74 4.62
N PRO A 210 -9.62 -9.72 4.48
CA PRO A 210 -10.88 -9.50 3.76
C PRO A 210 -11.89 -8.66 4.54
N LEU A 211 -11.86 -8.66 5.89
CA LEU A 211 -12.84 -7.96 6.72
C LEU A 211 -12.61 -6.44 6.73
N CYS A 212 -11.37 -5.99 6.63
CA CYS A 212 -11.07 -4.58 6.42
C CYS A 212 -11.80 -4.02 5.19
N ALA A 213 -11.83 -4.79 4.09
CA ALA A 213 -12.52 -4.38 2.88
C ALA A 213 -14.05 -4.38 3.03
N ILE A 214 -14.63 -5.34 3.78
CA ILE A 214 -16.05 -5.35 4.13
C ILE A 214 -16.42 -4.09 4.91
N ALA A 215 -15.63 -3.75 5.93
CA ALA A 215 -15.85 -2.56 6.75
C ALA A 215 -15.85 -1.28 5.92
N VAL A 216 -14.84 -1.12 5.05
CA VAL A 216 -14.75 0.04 4.16
C VAL A 216 -15.94 0.09 3.18
N GLN A 217 -16.32 -1.06 2.61
CA GLN A 217 -17.47 -1.14 1.71
C GLN A 217 -18.76 -0.70 2.41
N ASN A 218 -19.00 -1.12 3.67
CA ASN A 218 -20.15 -0.69 4.45
C ASN A 218 -20.18 0.84 4.65
N ILE A 219 -19.04 1.44 5.04
CA ILE A 219 -18.92 2.89 5.24
C ILE A 219 -19.20 3.66 3.95
N VAL A 220 -18.64 3.22 2.82
CA VAL A 220 -18.84 3.87 1.52
C VAL A 220 -20.28 3.68 1.03
N ALA A 221 -20.87 2.50 1.22
CA ALA A 221 -22.24 2.20 0.81
C ALA A 221 -23.26 3.14 1.44
N ASP A 222 -23.11 3.48 2.71
CA ASP A 222 -23.99 4.43 3.41
C ASP A 222 -23.94 5.83 2.79
N VAL A 223 -22.74 6.31 2.45
CA VAL A 223 -22.57 7.61 1.76
C VAL A 223 -23.18 7.57 0.36
N PHE A 224 -22.93 6.50 -0.40
CA PHE A 224 -23.40 6.34 -1.76
C PHE A 224 -24.94 6.27 -1.81
N LYS A 225 -25.53 5.48 -0.91
CA LYS A 225 -26.98 5.36 -0.77
C LYS A 225 -27.64 6.72 -0.46
N LYS A 226 -27.08 7.47 0.49
CA LYS A 226 -27.57 8.81 0.87
C LYS A 226 -27.57 9.80 -0.31
N ASN A 227 -26.58 9.68 -1.19
CA ASN A 227 -26.38 10.59 -2.30
C ASN A 227 -26.91 10.07 -3.65
N GLN A 228 -27.58 8.91 -3.66
CA GLN A 228 -28.10 8.28 -4.87
C GLN A 228 -27.00 8.10 -5.95
N VAL A 229 -25.78 7.73 -5.53
CA VAL A 229 -24.70 7.40 -6.45
C VAL A 229 -25.10 6.16 -7.26
N PRO A 230 -24.87 6.12 -8.60
CA PRO A 230 -25.23 4.97 -9.41
C PRO A 230 -24.63 3.67 -8.87
N GLU A 231 -25.44 2.62 -8.80
CA GLU A 231 -24.98 1.30 -8.38
C GLU A 231 -23.97 0.73 -9.39
N GLY A 232 -22.78 0.36 -8.93
CA GLY A 232 -21.67 -0.05 -9.77
C GLY A 232 -20.49 0.92 -9.81
N VAL A 233 -20.61 2.11 -9.18
CA VAL A 233 -19.48 3.07 -9.12
C VAL A 233 -18.34 2.55 -8.25
N ASN A 234 -18.63 1.86 -7.13
CA ASN A 234 -17.65 1.20 -6.30
C ASN A 234 -18.06 -0.23 -6.03
N CYS A 235 -17.39 -1.18 -6.63
CA CYS A 235 -17.66 -2.60 -6.45
C CYS A 235 -16.57 -3.28 -5.64
N LEU A 236 -16.95 -4.31 -4.89
CA LEU A 236 -16.05 -5.19 -4.14
C LEU A 236 -16.19 -6.62 -4.64
N ILE A 237 -15.07 -7.29 -4.84
CA ILE A 237 -14.98 -8.73 -5.14
C ILE A 237 -13.92 -9.37 -4.26
N GLN A 238 -14.29 -10.37 -3.51
CA GLN A 238 -13.38 -11.15 -2.66
C GLN A 238 -13.00 -12.45 -3.34
N GLY A 239 -11.77 -12.88 -3.15
CA GLY A 239 -11.30 -14.15 -3.70
C GLY A 239 -9.79 -14.25 -3.67
N ALA A 240 -9.29 -15.44 -3.94
CA ALA A 240 -7.86 -15.70 -4.04
C ALA A 240 -7.30 -15.26 -5.40
N ARG A 241 -6.27 -15.94 -5.85
CA ARG A 241 -5.53 -15.59 -7.07
C ARG A 241 -6.39 -15.56 -8.33
N GLU A 242 -7.32 -16.51 -8.48
CA GLU A 242 -8.15 -16.66 -9.67
C GLU A 242 -9.01 -15.42 -9.97
N VAL A 243 -9.53 -14.76 -8.94
CA VAL A 243 -10.33 -13.53 -9.10
C VAL A 243 -9.46 -12.37 -9.63
N GLY A 244 -8.21 -12.27 -9.17
CA GLY A 244 -7.24 -11.31 -9.71
C GLY A 244 -6.84 -11.59 -11.16
N GLU A 245 -6.77 -12.87 -11.54
CA GLU A 245 -6.52 -13.30 -12.93
C GLU A 245 -7.67 -12.92 -13.85
N TRP A 246 -8.94 -13.14 -13.44
CA TRP A 246 -10.10 -12.68 -14.21
C TRP A 246 -10.04 -11.17 -14.48
N MET A 247 -9.76 -10.36 -13.43
CA MET A 247 -9.63 -8.90 -13.59
C MET A 247 -8.53 -8.52 -14.59
N SER A 248 -7.38 -9.16 -14.48
CA SER A 248 -6.22 -8.84 -15.32
C SER A 248 -6.47 -9.18 -16.80
N GLN A 249 -7.26 -10.22 -17.08
CA GLN A 249 -7.61 -10.69 -18.43
C GLN A 249 -8.77 -9.90 -19.05
N ASP A 250 -9.60 -9.21 -18.25
CA ASP A 250 -10.85 -8.60 -18.72
C ASP A 250 -10.62 -7.31 -19.50
N ASN A 251 -10.95 -7.33 -20.78
CA ASN A 251 -10.83 -6.18 -21.69
C ASN A 251 -11.72 -4.98 -21.31
N ARG A 252 -12.76 -5.20 -20.49
CA ARG A 252 -13.65 -4.13 -20.01
C ARG A 252 -13.02 -3.27 -18.93
N ILE A 253 -11.87 -3.72 -18.37
CA ILE A 253 -11.13 -3.01 -17.31
C ILE A 253 -9.86 -2.40 -17.93
N PRO A 254 -9.89 -1.16 -18.41
CA PRO A 254 -8.78 -0.55 -19.15
C PRO A 254 -7.55 -0.26 -18.28
N LEU A 255 -7.71 -0.11 -16.96
CA LEU A 255 -6.64 0.15 -16.00
C LEU A 255 -6.69 -0.86 -14.86
N ILE A 256 -5.56 -1.51 -14.59
CA ILE A 256 -5.33 -2.31 -13.38
C ILE A 256 -4.27 -1.63 -12.53
N SER A 257 -4.64 -1.21 -11.32
CA SER A 257 -3.68 -0.88 -10.26
C SER A 257 -3.47 -2.10 -9.38
N ALA A 258 -2.24 -2.57 -9.27
CA ALA A 258 -1.93 -3.78 -8.52
C ALA A 258 -0.75 -3.56 -7.57
N THR A 259 -1.01 -3.77 -6.29
CA THR A 259 -0.02 -3.72 -5.22
C THR A 259 0.23 -5.13 -4.69
N GLY A 260 1.50 -5.55 -4.65
CA GLY A 260 1.85 -6.89 -4.17
C GLY A 260 3.29 -7.30 -4.48
N SER A 261 3.54 -8.61 -4.58
CA SER A 261 4.88 -9.12 -4.85
C SER A 261 5.34 -8.85 -6.29
N THR A 262 6.64 -8.68 -6.50
CA THR A 262 7.25 -8.56 -7.84
C THR A 262 6.83 -9.71 -8.77
N ARG A 263 6.73 -10.94 -8.24
CA ARG A 263 6.25 -12.11 -9.03
C ARG A 263 4.83 -11.91 -9.55
N MET A 264 3.91 -11.47 -8.68
CA MET A 264 2.53 -11.18 -9.07
C MET A 264 2.48 -10.04 -10.08
N GLY A 265 3.21 -8.95 -9.83
CA GLY A 265 3.26 -7.79 -10.71
C GLY A 265 3.74 -8.12 -12.12
N LYS A 266 4.78 -8.97 -12.28
CA LYS A 266 5.26 -9.43 -13.59
C LYS A 266 4.18 -10.20 -14.36
N ILE A 267 3.36 -11.03 -13.69
CA ILE A 267 2.24 -11.75 -14.30
C ILE A 267 1.14 -10.78 -14.74
N VAL A 268 0.72 -9.88 -13.85
CA VAL A 268 -0.31 -8.87 -14.16
C VAL A 268 0.14 -7.98 -15.31
N ALA A 269 1.39 -7.48 -15.27
CA ALA A 269 1.95 -6.64 -16.34
C ALA A 269 1.88 -7.34 -17.71
N ALA A 270 2.35 -8.58 -17.82
CA ALA A 270 2.34 -9.33 -19.05
C ALA A 270 0.91 -9.57 -19.55
N THR A 271 -0.02 -9.97 -18.67
CA THR A 271 -1.41 -10.23 -19.00
C THR A 271 -2.14 -8.98 -19.50
N VAL A 272 -1.98 -7.85 -18.79
CA VAL A 272 -2.64 -6.59 -19.16
C VAL A 272 -2.02 -6.00 -20.42
N ALA A 273 -0.68 -6.08 -20.60
CA ALA A 273 -0.01 -5.61 -21.80
C ALA A 273 -0.43 -6.40 -23.06
N ALA A 274 -0.66 -7.71 -22.95
CA ALA A 274 -1.13 -8.55 -24.06
C ALA A 274 -2.46 -8.08 -24.66
N ARG A 275 -3.30 -7.40 -23.86
CA ARG A 275 -4.58 -6.80 -24.30
C ARG A 275 -4.51 -5.26 -24.47
N LEU A 276 -3.31 -4.67 -24.46
CA LEU A 276 -3.05 -3.23 -24.57
C LEU A 276 -3.74 -2.40 -23.47
N GLY A 277 -3.99 -3.00 -22.30
CA GLY A 277 -4.48 -2.31 -21.12
C GLY A 277 -3.36 -1.51 -20.42
N LYS A 278 -3.72 -0.71 -19.44
CA LYS A 278 -2.80 0.09 -18.62
C LYS A 278 -2.61 -0.53 -17.25
N THR A 279 -1.44 -0.31 -16.66
CA THR A 279 -1.15 -0.74 -15.28
C THR A 279 -0.56 0.39 -14.46
N ILE A 280 -0.86 0.37 -13.17
CA ILE A 280 -0.07 0.99 -12.10
C ILE A 280 0.40 -0.19 -11.24
N LEU A 281 1.70 -0.33 -11.04
CA LEU A 281 2.28 -1.47 -10.33
C LEU A 281 3.12 -0.96 -9.17
N GLU A 282 2.71 -1.30 -7.95
CA GLU A 282 3.40 -1.02 -6.72
C GLU A 282 3.83 -2.33 -6.06
N LEU A 283 5.08 -2.72 -6.31
CA LEU A 283 5.60 -4.03 -5.96
C LEU A 283 6.60 -3.96 -4.80
N GLY A 284 7.43 -4.99 -4.67
CA GLY A 284 8.42 -5.07 -3.61
C GLY A 284 9.46 -3.95 -3.63
N GLY A 285 10.05 -3.67 -2.48
CA GLY A 285 11.15 -2.74 -2.29
C GLY A 285 12.33 -3.38 -1.55
N ASN A 286 13.51 -2.83 -1.71
CA ASN A 286 14.71 -3.26 -0.99
C ASN A 286 15.48 -2.02 -0.51
N ASN A 287 14.79 -1.23 0.26
CA ASN A 287 15.12 0.17 0.54
C ASN A 287 16.35 0.28 1.44
N ALA A 288 17.20 1.27 1.15
CA ALA A 288 18.38 1.56 1.95
C ALA A 288 18.34 2.97 2.55
N ILE A 289 18.98 3.11 3.72
CA ILE A 289 19.35 4.40 4.28
C ILE A 289 20.88 4.48 4.30
N ILE A 290 21.42 5.52 3.68
CA ILE A 290 22.84 5.86 3.74
C ILE A 290 23.07 6.70 5.00
N ILE A 291 24.02 6.31 5.85
CA ILE A 291 24.42 7.06 7.04
C ILE A 291 25.79 7.69 6.77
N SER A 292 25.78 9.00 6.51
CA SER A 292 27.00 9.77 6.26
C SER A 292 27.81 9.96 7.56
N LYS A 293 29.12 10.21 7.41
CA LYS A 293 29.97 10.69 8.52
C LYS A 293 29.53 12.05 9.07
N GLU A 294 28.80 12.83 8.27
CA GLU A 294 28.24 14.13 8.62
C GLU A 294 26.79 14.03 9.13
N ALA A 295 26.29 12.81 9.42
CA ALA A 295 24.92 12.62 9.89
C ALA A 295 24.75 13.02 11.38
N ASP A 296 23.57 13.55 11.71
CA ASP A 296 23.08 13.52 13.09
C ASP A 296 22.69 12.08 13.42
N LEU A 297 23.56 11.39 14.18
CA LEU A 297 23.39 9.96 14.48
C LEU A 297 22.19 9.66 15.38
N ASP A 298 21.73 10.61 16.20
CA ASP A 298 20.57 10.40 17.07
C ASP A 298 19.26 10.51 16.28
N MET A 299 19.15 11.48 15.39
CA MET A 299 18.04 11.60 14.45
C MET A 299 18.03 10.40 13.50
N ALA A 300 19.18 10.02 12.94
CA ALA A 300 19.32 8.88 12.04
C ALA A 300 18.86 7.57 12.70
N LEU A 301 19.20 7.37 14.00
CA LEU A 301 18.81 6.18 14.75
C LEU A 301 17.29 6.00 14.79
N ILE A 302 16.53 7.07 15.06
CA ILE A 302 15.07 7.04 15.13
C ILE A 302 14.49 6.63 13.78
N GLY A 303 14.94 7.28 12.69
CA GLY A 303 14.48 6.98 11.33
C GLY A 303 14.79 5.55 10.90
N CYS A 304 15.99 5.06 11.22
CA CYS A 304 16.43 3.70 10.88
C CYS A 304 15.64 2.63 11.66
N VAL A 305 15.47 2.79 12.96
CA VAL A 305 14.74 1.80 13.78
C VAL A 305 13.29 1.74 13.35
N PHE A 306 12.59 2.87 13.27
CA PHE A 306 11.20 2.89 12.81
C PHE A 306 11.05 2.32 11.40
N GLY A 307 11.92 2.73 10.46
CA GLY A 307 11.89 2.24 9.08
C GLY A 307 12.10 0.72 8.96
N ALA A 308 12.91 0.13 9.85
CA ALA A 308 13.22 -1.31 9.81
C ALA A 308 12.19 -2.19 10.51
N VAL A 309 11.55 -1.71 11.60
CA VAL A 309 10.67 -2.56 12.43
C VAL A 309 9.20 -2.20 12.31
N GLY A 310 8.84 -1.06 11.74
CA GLY A 310 7.46 -0.66 11.52
C GLY A 310 6.69 -1.74 10.76
N THR A 311 5.45 -2.04 11.17
CA THR A 311 4.62 -3.12 10.63
C THR A 311 5.34 -4.49 10.62
N ALA A 312 6.22 -4.74 11.59
CA ALA A 312 7.08 -5.93 11.64
C ALA A 312 7.88 -6.16 10.34
N GLY A 313 8.39 -5.08 9.71
CA GLY A 313 9.13 -5.16 8.44
C GLY A 313 8.27 -5.48 7.21
N GLN A 314 6.95 -5.42 7.32
CA GLN A 314 6.00 -5.79 6.25
C GLN A 314 5.48 -4.57 5.48
N ARG A 315 6.36 -3.61 5.16
CA ARG A 315 6.07 -2.52 4.23
C ARG A 315 6.93 -2.65 2.98
N CYS A 316 6.40 -2.28 1.84
CA CYS A 316 7.19 -2.13 0.62
C CYS A 316 8.33 -1.10 0.80
N THR A 317 8.12 -0.09 1.66
CA THR A 317 9.10 0.94 2.03
C THR A 317 9.97 0.59 3.26
N THR A 318 9.89 -0.62 3.83
CA THR A 318 10.73 -1.03 4.98
C THR A 318 12.21 -0.82 4.67
N THR A 319 12.93 -0.20 5.59
CA THR A 319 14.39 -0.12 5.54
C THR A 319 14.99 -1.52 5.74
N ARG A 320 15.59 -2.09 4.70
CA ARG A 320 16.19 -3.43 4.73
C ARG A 320 17.70 -3.39 4.78
N ARG A 321 18.31 -2.29 4.29
CA ARG A 321 19.75 -2.11 4.23
C ARG A 321 20.14 -0.77 4.87
N LEU A 322 21.16 -0.78 5.73
CA LEU A 322 21.85 0.41 6.19
C LEU A 322 23.26 0.41 5.63
N ILE A 323 23.57 1.44 4.85
CA ILE A 323 24.86 1.66 4.21
C ILE A 323 25.55 2.75 5.02
N ILE A 324 26.49 2.35 5.89
CA ILE A 324 27.04 3.21 6.95
C ILE A 324 28.49 3.56 6.65
N HIS A 325 28.83 4.84 6.68
CA HIS A 325 30.22 5.28 6.50
C HIS A 325 31.14 4.64 7.54
N GLU A 326 32.28 4.11 7.10
CA GLU A 326 33.20 3.30 7.93
C GLU A 326 33.62 4.02 9.23
N SER A 327 33.80 5.35 9.20
CA SER A 327 34.24 6.12 10.36
C SER A 327 33.22 6.21 11.50
N VAL A 328 31.91 6.05 11.20
CA VAL A 328 30.83 6.09 12.19
C VAL A 328 30.17 4.74 12.43
N TYR A 329 30.63 3.71 11.68
CA TYR A 329 30.00 2.40 11.67
C TYR A 329 29.88 1.75 13.05
N GLU A 330 30.98 1.61 13.77
CA GLU A 330 30.97 0.93 15.07
C GLU A 330 30.14 1.71 16.11
N THR A 331 30.21 3.05 16.09
CA THR A 331 29.42 3.91 16.98
C THR A 331 27.94 3.77 16.69
N PHE A 332 27.53 3.81 15.41
CA PHE A 332 26.14 3.71 15.02
C PHE A 332 25.58 2.29 15.24
N LYS A 333 26.37 1.26 14.93
CA LYS A 333 26.03 -0.13 15.21
C LYS A 333 25.73 -0.37 16.69
N ALA A 334 26.55 0.15 17.59
CA ALA A 334 26.34 0.03 19.04
C ALA A 334 25.02 0.70 19.49
N LYS A 335 24.68 1.88 18.92
CA LYS A 335 23.41 2.57 19.18
C LYS A 335 22.21 1.74 18.67
N LEU A 336 22.29 1.15 17.47
CA LEU A 336 21.25 0.29 16.89
C LEU A 336 20.98 -0.95 17.76
N VAL A 337 22.04 -1.68 18.15
CA VAL A 337 21.92 -2.88 19.00
C VAL A 337 21.23 -2.52 20.32
N LYS A 338 21.61 -1.39 20.94
CA LYS A 338 20.98 -0.91 22.16
C LYS A 338 19.49 -0.58 21.94
N ALA A 339 19.14 0.06 20.83
CA ALA A 339 17.75 0.41 20.49
C ALA A 339 16.89 -0.85 20.25
N TYR A 340 17.43 -1.84 19.52
CA TYR A 340 16.73 -3.12 19.31
C TYR A 340 16.48 -3.88 20.60
N GLY A 341 17.38 -3.78 21.59
CA GLY A 341 17.18 -4.37 22.93
C GLY A 341 16.04 -3.72 23.73
N GLN A 342 15.52 -2.58 23.31
CA GLN A 342 14.39 -1.87 23.95
C GLN A 342 13.06 -2.09 23.24
N LEU A 343 13.03 -2.81 22.13
CA LEU A 343 11.80 -3.09 21.39
C LEU A 343 10.87 -3.99 22.22
N ARG A 344 9.64 -3.56 22.34
CA ARG A 344 8.56 -4.36 22.95
C ARG A 344 7.75 -4.97 21.83
N ILE A 345 7.68 -6.31 21.82
CA ILE A 345 6.97 -7.10 20.83
C ILE A 345 5.76 -7.72 21.52
N GLY A 346 4.58 -7.58 20.95
CA GLY A 346 3.37 -8.13 21.55
C GLY A 346 2.10 -7.66 20.87
N ASP A 347 0.96 -7.82 21.55
CA ASP A 347 -0.36 -7.41 21.05
C ASP A 347 -0.32 -5.97 20.49
N PRO A 348 -0.58 -5.78 19.18
CA PRO A 348 -0.54 -4.47 18.56
C PRO A 348 -1.64 -3.52 19.05
N LEU A 349 -2.71 -4.02 19.67
CA LEU A 349 -3.76 -3.20 20.29
C LEU A 349 -3.32 -2.60 21.64
N ASP A 350 -2.28 -3.15 22.28
CA ASP A 350 -1.62 -2.49 23.43
C ASP A 350 -0.60 -1.46 22.93
N THR A 351 -0.92 -0.19 23.15
CA THR A 351 -0.09 0.96 22.73
C THR A 351 1.32 0.99 23.33
N LYS A 352 1.62 0.13 24.30
CA LYS A 352 2.96 -0.03 24.86
C LYS A 352 3.88 -0.83 23.95
N ASN A 353 3.34 -1.65 23.06
CA ASN A 353 4.11 -2.47 22.14
C ASN A 353 4.49 -1.70 20.89
N HIS A 354 5.71 -1.95 20.39
CA HIS A 354 6.27 -1.31 19.21
C HIS A 354 6.08 -2.16 17.95
N VAL A 355 6.11 -3.49 18.11
CA VAL A 355 6.12 -4.44 17.00
C VAL A 355 5.06 -5.51 17.25
N GLY A 356 4.17 -5.69 16.30
CA GLY A 356 3.18 -6.75 16.26
C GLY A 356 3.69 -8.03 15.56
N PRO A 357 2.79 -8.98 15.25
CA PRO A 357 3.12 -10.22 14.55
C PRO A 357 3.36 -10.01 13.05
N LEU A 358 3.93 -11.02 12.41
CA LEU A 358 3.80 -11.24 10.96
C LEU A 358 2.36 -11.68 10.63
N ILE A 359 1.96 -11.49 9.37
CA ILE A 359 0.57 -11.74 8.94
C ILE A 359 0.11 -13.19 9.12
N ASP A 360 1.00 -14.16 8.93
CA ASP A 360 0.69 -15.60 9.02
C ASP A 360 1.95 -16.46 9.19
N GLN A 361 1.74 -17.77 9.30
CA GLN A 361 2.81 -18.76 9.40
C GLN A 361 3.71 -18.86 8.17
N ASP A 362 3.18 -18.60 6.96
CA ASP A 362 3.98 -18.58 5.74
C ASP A 362 5.02 -17.46 5.79
N ALA A 363 4.64 -16.30 6.31
CA ALA A 363 5.56 -15.19 6.53
C ALA A 363 6.65 -15.52 7.58
N VAL A 364 6.30 -16.26 8.63
CA VAL A 364 7.26 -16.78 9.63
C VAL A 364 8.25 -17.76 8.99
N GLN A 365 7.77 -18.69 8.17
CA GLN A 365 8.64 -19.64 7.45
C GLN A 365 9.57 -18.92 6.48
N LEU A 366 9.10 -17.88 5.78
CA LEU A 366 9.92 -17.06 4.90
C LEU A 366 11.03 -16.32 5.69
N TYR A 367 10.67 -15.76 6.85
CA TYR A 367 11.62 -15.13 7.77
C TYR A 367 12.73 -16.12 8.17
N LEU A 368 12.37 -17.31 8.65
CA LEU A 368 13.34 -18.34 9.06
C LEU A 368 14.24 -18.78 7.90
N LYS A 369 13.68 -18.99 6.72
CA LYS A 369 14.41 -19.36 5.51
C LYS A 369 15.43 -18.31 5.10
N SER A 370 15.08 -17.03 5.23
CA SER A 370 16.00 -15.94 4.92
C SER A 370 17.14 -15.82 5.93
N ILE A 371 16.89 -16.17 7.20
CA ILE A 371 17.94 -16.24 8.22
C ILE A 371 18.95 -17.32 7.89
N GLU A 372 18.50 -18.53 7.57
CA GLU A 372 19.38 -19.63 7.19
C GLU A 372 20.20 -19.28 5.94
N ALA A 373 19.55 -18.76 4.90
CA ALA A 373 20.23 -18.31 3.69
C ALA A 373 21.28 -17.22 3.97
N CYS A 374 20.97 -16.28 4.88
CA CYS A 374 21.93 -15.25 5.28
C CYS A 374 23.18 -15.85 5.94
N LYS A 375 23.01 -16.81 6.86
CA LYS A 375 24.12 -17.51 7.51
C LYS A 375 24.97 -18.32 6.52
N GLU A 376 24.32 -19.06 5.62
CA GLU A 376 24.97 -19.85 4.57
C GLU A 376 25.83 -19.00 3.62
N GLN A 377 25.36 -17.76 3.34
CA GLN A 377 26.07 -16.80 2.49
C GLN A 377 27.17 -16.01 3.22
N GLY A 378 27.37 -16.26 4.52
CA GLY A 378 28.41 -15.63 5.32
C GLY A 378 27.98 -14.42 6.15
N GLY A 379 26.68 -14.10 6.19
CA GLY A 379 26.13 -13.06 7.04
C GLY A 379 26.26 -13.39 8.53
N LYS A 380 26.47 -12.36 9.34
CA LYS A 380 26.70 -12.48 10.80
C LYS A 380 25.63 -11.72 11.56
N PHE A 381 24.79 -12.42 12.30
CA PHE A 381 23.81 -11.77 13.16
C PHE A 381 24.50 -11.12 14.37
N ILE A 382 24.19 -9.84 14.59
CA ILE A 382 24.62 -9.04 15.75
C ILE A 382 23.47 -8.75 16.69
N VAL A 383 22.23 -8.89 16.22
CA VAL A 383 21.01 -9.03 17.02
C VAL A 383 20.34 -10.33 16.56
N GLU A 384 20.25 -11.29 17.48
CA GLU A 384 19.84 -12.64 17.17
C GLU A 384 18.37 -12.73 16.74
N PRO A 385 18.09 -13.44 15.64
CA PRO A 385 16.73 -13.74 15.19
C PRO A 385 16.06 -14.79 16.08
N GLY A 386 14.74 -14.93 15.93
CA GLY A 386 13.99 -16.01 16.56
C GLY A 386 12.49 -15.83 16.48
N VAL A 387 11.75 -16.90 16.69
CA VAL A 387 10.30 -16.89 16.89
C VAL A 387 10.04 -16.76 18.39
N LEU A 388 9.03 -16.00 18.77
CA LEU A 388 8.60 -15.85 20.16
C LEU A 388 7.52 -16.88 20.47
N GLU A 389 7.67 -17.53 21.63
CA GLU A 389 6.77 -18.58 22.11
C GLU A 389 6.29 -18.28 23.53
N GLY A 390 5.19 -18.90 23.94
CA GLY A 390 4.61 -18.80 25.28
C GLY A 390 3.40 -17.86 25.34
N ALA A 391 3.04 -17.44 26.54
CA ALA A 391 1.85 -16.63 26.80
C ALA A 391 1.92 -15.27 26.05
N GLY A 392 0.87 -14.96 25.29
CA GLY A 392 0.79 -13.76 24.45
C GLY A 392 1.34 -13.92 23.02
N TYR A 393 1.86 -15.12 22.69
CA TYR A 393 2.41 -15.43 21.36
C TYR A 393 1.78 -16.70 20.76
N GLU A 394 0.58 -17.05 21.19
CA GLU A 394 -0.10 -18.31 20.85
C GLU A 394 -0.38 -18.46 19.35
N SER A 395 -0.46 -17.36 18.60
CA SER A 395 -0.59 -17.41 17.14
C SER A 395 0.62 -17.99 16.44
N GLY A 396 1.80 -17.97 17.11
CA GLY A 396 3.11 -18.36 16.53
C GLY A 396 3.63 -17.41 15.45
N CYS A 397 2.99 -16.23 15.28
CA CYS A 397 3.36 -15.27 14.23
C CYS A 397 4.33 -14.17 14.69
N TYR A 398 4.74 -14.17 15.95
CA TYR A 398 5.65 -13.17 16.49
C TYR A 398 7.11 -13.57 16.30
N VAL A 399 7.88 -12.66 15.68
CA VAL A 399 9.32 -12.86 15.44
C VAL A 399 10.12 -11.72 16.05
N LYS A 400 11.38 -11.99 16.38
CA LYS A 400 12.32 -10.98 16.84
C LYS A 400 12.86 -10.20 15.66
N PRO A 401 12.74 -8.86 15.63
CA PRO A 401 13.52 -8.05 14.71
C PRO A 401 15.01 -8.31 14.91
N CYS A 402 15.73 -8.53 13.82
CA CYS A 402 17.13 -8.91 13.87
C CYS A 402 18.00 -8.05 12.95
N ILE A 403 19.31 -8.04 13.24
CA ILE A 403 20.31 -7.28 12.47
C ILE A 403 21.43 -8.22 12.09
N ALA A 404 21.82 -8.22 10.81
CA ALA A 404 22.97 -8.96 10.30
C ALA A 404 23.96 -8.03 9.60
N GLU A 405 25.25 -8.25 9.80
CA GLU A 405 26.29 -7.74 8.91
C GLU A 405 26.31 -8.62 7.66
N ALA A 406 26.16 -8.04 6.48
CA ALA A 406 26.06 -8.76 5.22
C ALA A 406 26.60 -7.92 4.05
N GLU A 407 26.93 -8.58 2.95
CA GLU A 407 27.38 -7.93 1.73
C GLU A 407 26.21 -7.70 0.77
N ASN A 408 26.22 -6.55 0.06
CA ASN A 408 25.13 -6.17 -0.85
C ASN A 408 24.85 -7.20 -1.94
N HIS A 409 25.90 -7.94 -2.38
CA HIS A 409 25.79 -8.93 -3.44
C HIS A 409 25.22 -10.28 -3.01
N PHE A 410 24.99 -10.50 -1.71
CA PHE A 410 24.39 -11.77 -1.25
C PHE A 410 22.98 -11.93 -1.85
N PRO A 411 22.65 -13.07 -2.45
CA PRO A 411 21.33 -13.32 -3.01
C PRO A 411 20.18 -13.04 -2.04
N VAL A 412 20.34 -13.35 -0.74
CA VAL A 412 19.34 -13.06 0.29
C VAL A 412 19.14 -11.55 0.51
N VAL A 413 20.20 -10.75 0.36
CA VAL A 413 20.15 -9.29 0.47
C VAL A 413 19.49 -8.68 -0.78
N GLN A 414 19.73 -9.25 -1.96
CA GLN A 414 19.15 -8.83 -3.23
C GLN A 414 17.64 -9.14 -3.33
N HIS A 415 17.18 -10.13 -2.58
CA HIS A 415 15.77 -10.53 -2.56
C HIS A 415 15.03 -9.87 -1.40
N GLU A 416 13.83 -9.34 -1.68
CA GLU A 416 12.99 -8.79 -0.63
C GLU A 416 12.49 -9.89 0.31
N THR A 417 12.88 -9.82 1.60
CA THR A 417 12.25 -10.59 2.66
C THR A 417 11.27 -9.70 3.43
N PHE A 418 9.99 -10.01 3.34
CA PHE A 418 8.91 -9.18 3.91
C PHE A 418 8.75 -9.45 5.42
N ALA A 419 9.84 -9.20 6.17
CA ALA A 419 9.99 -9.46 7.60
C ALA A 419 11.05 -8.52 8.21
N PRO A 420 11.15 -8.41 9.54
CA PRO A 420 12.01 -7.42 10.20
C PRO A 420 13.49 -7.89 10.27
N ILE A 421 14.13 -8.02 9.12
CA ILE A 421 15.56 -8.31 8.98
C ILE A 421 16.25 -7.07 8.42
N LEU A 422 17.25 -6.56 9.14
CA LEU A 422 18.03 -5.39 8.75
C LEU A 422 19.47 -5.82 8.45
N TYR A 423 19.98 -5.46 7.27
CA TYR A 423 21.34 -5.71 6.85
C TYR A 423 22.21 -4.48 6.99
N LEU A 424 23.39 -4.61 7.62
CA LEU A 424 24.37 -3.52 7.74
C LEU A 424 25.54 -3.78 6.80
N MET A 425 25.98 -2.73 6.12
CA MET A 425 27.16 -2.73 5.25
C MET A 425 27.93 -1.42 5.38
N LYS A 426 29.24 -1.48 5.12
CA LYS A 426 30.15 -0.33 5.19
C LYS A 426 30.34 0.31 3.83
N TYR A 427 30.66 1.61 3.83
CA TYR A 427 31.16 2.31 2.65
C TYR A 427 32.22 3.34 3.03
N ARG A 428 33.02 3.80 2.08
CA ARG A 428 34.14 4.74 2.25
C ARG A 428 33.89 6.12 1.67
N ASP A 429 33.25 6.19 0.51
CA ASP A 429 32.90 7.43 -0.18
C ASP A 429 31.46 7.39 -0.71
N LEU A 430 30.90 8.56 -1.01
CA LEU A 430 29.49 8.68 -1.37
C LEU A 430 29.14 7.96 -2.69
N ASP A 431 30.07 7.90 -3.63
CA ASP A 431 29.84 7.22 -4.92
C ASP A 431 29.67 5.70 -4.69
N GLU A 432 30.50 5.11 -3.80
CA GLU A 432 30.34 3.72 -3.36
C GLU A 432 28.98 3.50 -2.66
N ALA A 433 28.58 4.42 -1.78
CA ALA A 433 27.29 4.33 -1.09
C ALA A 433 26.11 4.36 -2.05
N ILE A 434 26.13 5.26 -3.04
CA ILE A 434 25.10 5.36 -4.09
C ILE A 434 25.11 4.10 -4.97
N ALA A 435 26.27 3.58 -5.33
CA ALA A 435 26.38 2.33 -6.08
C ALA A 435 25.79 1.14 -5.32
N LEU A 436 26.05 1.02 -4.02
CA LEU A 436 25.46 -0.02 -3.15
C LEU A 436 23.94 0.16 -3.04
N GLN A 437 23.47 1.40 -2.87
CA GLN A 437 22.04 1.73 -2.81
C GLN A 437 21.32 1.30 -4.09
N ASN A 438 21.83 1.69 -5.24
CA ASN A 438 21.24 1.41 -6.55
C ASN A 438 21.47 -0.04 -7.02
N GLY A 439 22.41 -0.76 -6.41
CA GLY A 439 22.84 -2.11 -6.78
C GLY A 439 21.87 -3.22 -6.33
N VAL A 440 20.56 -3.00 -6.46
CA VAL A 440 19.48 -3.98 -6.23
C VAL A 440 18.44 -3.89 -7.35
N PRO A 441 17.65 -4.96 -7.59
CA PRO A 441 16.63 -4.96 -8.65
C PRO A 441 15.48 -3.97 -8.42
N GLN A 442 15.19 -3.62 -7.17
CA GLN A 442 14.07 -2.76 -6.78
C GLN A 442 14.51 -1.29 -6.72
N GLY A 443 13.54 -0.36 -6.85
CA GLY A 443 13.80 1.07 -6.78
C GLY A 443 12.60 1.85 -6.24
N LEU A 444 12.07 1.46 -5.05
CA LEU A 444 10.91 2.14 -4.48
C LEU A 444 11.31 3.38 -3.67
N SER A 445 12.02 3.19 -2.56
CA SER A 445 12.35 4.27 -1.63
C SER A 445 13.79 4.16 -1.14
N SER A 446 14.38 5.30 -0.85
CA SER A 446 15.73 5.46 -0.36
C SER A 446 15.87 6.69 0.51
N ALA A 447 16.90 6.74 1.35
CA ALA A 447 17.19 7.92 2.14
C ALA A 447 18.70 8.08 2.38
N ILE A 448 19.10 9.33 2.62
CA ILE A 448 20.42 9.68 3.15
C ILE A 448 20.26 10.49 4.44
N MET A 449 21.02 10.15 5.45
CA MET A 449 21.17 10.94 6.67
C MET A 449 22.49 11.70 6.59
N THR A 450 22.41 13.03 6.45
CA THR A 450 23.57 13.91 6.33
C THR A 450 23.23 15.35 6.67
N LEU A 451 24.16 16.10 7.25
CA LEU A 451 24.07 17.55 7.39
C LEU A 451 24.89 18.28 6.30
N ASN A 452 25.53 17.52 5.40
CA ASN A 452 26.28 18.07 4.28
C ASN A 452 25.37 18.27 3.07
N MET A 453 25.09 19.52 2.73
CA MET A 453 24.24 19.88 1.61
C MET A 453 24.74 19.31 0.26
N ARG A 454 26.06 19.19 0.06
CA ARG A 454 26.60 18.63 -1.20
C ARG A 454 26.30 17.14 -1.34
N GLU A 455 26.38 16.39 -0.24
CA GLU A 455 26.00 14.97 -0.24
C GLU A 455 24.50 14.83 -0.51
N ALA A 456 23.66 15.67 0.10
CA ALA A 456 22.22 15.68 -0.10
C ALA A 456 21.87 15.96 -1.58
N GLU A 457 22.44 17.01 -2.16
CA GLU A 457 22.21 17.38 -3.55
C GLU A 457 22.74 16.32 -4.54
N GLN A 458 23.88 15.71 -4.27
CA GLN A 458 24.41 14.62 -5.09
C GLN A 458 23.48 13.40 -5.05
N PHE A 459 23.00 13.02 -3.86
CA PHE A 459 22.07 11.91 -3.69
C PHE A 459 20.72 12.13 -4.39
N LEU A 460 20.21 13.37 -4.41
CA LEU A 460 18.96 13.74 -5.08
C LEU A 460 19.12 14.02 -6.58
N SER A 461 20.35 14.11 -7.10
CA SER A 461 20.61 14.39 -8.51
C SER A 461 20.30 13.18 -9.40
N HIS A 462 20.35 13.40 -10.72
CA HIS A 462 20.18 12.35 -11.71
C HIS A 462 21.27 11.25 -11.67
N ALA A 463 22.40 11.49 -11.00
CA ALA A 463 23.48 10.54 -10.75
C ALA A 463 23.40 9.93 -9.33
N GLY A 464 22.39 10.28 -8.55
CA GLY A 464 22.17 9.82 -7.19
C GLY A 464 21.29 8.58 -7.10
N SER A 465 20.29 8.61 -6.21
CA SER A 465 19.34 7.52 -6.04
C SER A 465 18.49 7.28 -7.28
N ASP A 466 18.33 6.02 -7.66
CA ASP A 466 17.49 5.56 -8.77
C ASP A 466 16.07 5.14 -8.34
N CYS A 467 15.68 5.48 -7.11
CA CYS A 467 14.36 5.19 -6.55
C CYS A 467 13.32 6.24 -6.94
N GLY A 468 12.05 5.85 -6.94
CA GLY A 468 10.94 6.79 -7.12
C GLY A 468 10.76 7.75 -5.94
N ILE A 469 11.24 7.37 -4.74
CA ILE A 469 11.24 8.20 -3.53
C ILE A 469 12.69 8.29 -3.02
N ALA A 470 13.20 9.51 -2.86
CA ALA A 470 14.52 9.78 -2.32
C ALA A 470 14.42 10.87 -1.24
N ASN A 471 14.77 10.54 -0.02
CA ASN A 471 14.59 11.39 1.16
C ASN A 471 15.94 11.84 1.75
N VAL A 472 15.95 13.01 2.37
CA VAL A 472 17.10 13.51 3.14
C VAL A 472 16.67 13.75 4.57
N ASN A 473 17.39 13.18 5.54
CA ASN A 473 17.14 13.30 6.98
C ASN A 473 15.73 12.85 7.42
N ILE A 474 15.11 11.98 6.66
CA ILE A 474 13.88 11.24 7.00
C ILE A 474 14.05 9.80 6.52
N GLY A 475 13.33 8.84 7.13
CA GLY A 475 13.42 7.42 6.77
C GLY A 475 12.78 7.08 5.42
N THR A 476 12.90 5.83 5.00
CA THR A 476 12.35 5.32 3.73
C THR A 476 10.82 5.23 3.72
N SER A 477 10.15 5.26 4.89
CA SER A 477 8.69 5.17 5.06
C SER A 477 8.02 6.53 5.27
N GLY A 478 8.59 7.61 4.76
CA GLY A 478 8.10 8.99 4.93
C GLY A 478 7.28 9.52 3.75
N ALA A 479 6.48 8.68 3.08
CA ALA A 479 5.60 9.13 2.00
C ALA A 479 4.40 9.94 2.56
N GLU A 480 4.04 11.02 1.86
CA GLU A 480 2.93 11.91 2.19
C GLU A 480 1.96 12.00 1.01
N ILE A 481 0.66 12.19 1.32
CA ILE A 481 -0.41 12.19 0.31
C ILE A 481 -0.23 13.27 -0.78
N GLY A 482 0.42 14.38 -0.51
CA GLY A 482 0.67 15.42 -1.51
C GLY A 482 1.66 15.03 -2.61
N GLY A 483 2.53 14.04 -2.37
CA GLY A 483 3.50 13.50 -3.31
C GLY A 483 2.96 12.34 -4.14
N ALA A 484 3.46 12.16 -5.36
CA ALA A 484 3.19 10.96 -6.14
C ALA A 484 3.99 9.79 -5.54
N PHE A 485 3.30 8.71 -5.19
CA PHE A 485 3.89 7.49 -4.64
C PHE A 485 4.16 6.48 -5.76
N GLY A 486 5.33 5.87 -5.74
CA GLY A 486 5.67 4.78 -6.65
C GLY A 486 7.17 4.60 -6.84
N GLY A 487 7.55 3.51 -7.48
CA GLY A 487 8.92 3.10 -7.67
C GLY A 487 9.32 2.91 -9.13
N GLU A 488 10.58 2.51 -9.29
CA GLU A 488 11.24 2.22 -10.54
C GLU A 488 11.76 0.77 -10.56
N LYS A 489 12.29 0.32 -11.68
CA LYS A 489 12.88 -1.01 -11.86
C LYS A 489 11.87 -2.14 -11.53
N GLU A 490 12.27 -3.15 -10.75
CA GLU A 490 11.38 -4.27 -10.38
C GLU A 490 10.30 -3.92 -9.34
N THR A 491 10.30 -2.69 -8.83
CA THR A 491 9.17 -2.18 -8.04
C THR A 491 7.95 -1.92 -8.91
N GLY A 492 8.11 -1.80 -10.21
CA GLY A 492 7.02 -1.62 -11.16
C GLY A 492 7.05 -0.26 -11.83
N GLY A 493 5.91 0.45 -11.84
CA GLY A 493 5.82 1.75 -12.50
C GLY A 493 4.40 2.31 -12.50
N GLY A 494 4.30 3.55 -12.88
CA GLY A 494 3.13 4.38 -12.63
C GLY A 494 3.30 5.15 -11.33
N ARG A 495 2.28 5.86 -10.92
CA ARG A 495 2.25 6.57 -9.63
C ARG A 495 0.83 6.54 -9.06
N GLU A 496 0.76 6.49 -7.74
CA GLU A 496 -0.48 6.56 -6.95
C GLU A 496 -0.48 7.81 -6.07
N SER A 497 -1.53 8.05 -5.32
CA SER A 497 -1.66 9.09 -4.32
C SER A 497 -1.64 10.51 -4.90
N GLY A 498 -0.66 11.34 -4.59
CA GLY A 498 -0.69 12.78 -4.83
C GLY A 498 -0.15 13.28 -6.17
N SER A 499 0.16 14.57 -6.21
CA SER A 499 0.72 15.27 -7.36
C SER A 499 -0.12 15.08 -8.64
N ASP A 500 0.48 14.59 -9.70
CA ASP A 500 -0.16 14.35 -10.99
C ASP A 500 -0.56 12.88 -11.24
N ALA A 501 -0.56 12.04 -10.19
CA ALA A 501 -0.96 10.62 -10.27
C ALA A 501 -2.35 10.42 -10.88
N TRP A 502 -3.26 11.40 -10.70
CA TRP A 502 -4.60 11.41 -11.31
C TRP A 502 -4.58 11.22 -12.84
N LYS A 503 -3.51 11.61 -13.52
CA LYS A 503 -3.36 11.45 -14.97
C LYS A 503 -3.34 9.98 -15.41
N ALA A 504 -2.90 9.07 -14.54
CA ALA A 504 -2.92 7.64 -14.81
C ALA A 504 -4.35 7.07 -14.93
N TYR A 505 -5.33 7.73 -14.29
CA TYR A 505 -6.74 7.34 -14.32
C TYR A 505 -7.51 7.98 -15.47
N MET A 506 -6.86 8.73 -16.35
CA MET A 506 -7.49 9.44 -17.45
C MET A 506 -6.78 9.21 -18.78
N ARG A 507 -7.49 9.44 -19.87
CA ARG A 507 -6.91 9.49 -21.21
C ARG A 507 -6.74 10.94 -21.65
N ARG A 508 -5.57 11.28 -22.13
CA ARG A 508 -5.29 12.59 -22.70
C ARG A 508 -5.76 12.63 -24.15
N GLN A 509 -6.44 13.69 -24.53
CA GLN A 509 -6.90 13.95 -25.89
C GLN A 509 -6.37 15.31 -26.35
N THR A 510 -5.70 15.35 -27.49
CA THR A 510 -5.28 16.58 -28.14
C THR A 510 -6.38 17.02 -29.11
N ASN A 511 -6.77 18.29 -29.01
CA ASN A 511 -7.83 18.89 -29.80
C ASN A 511 -7.29 20.08 -30.59
N THR A 512 -7.74 20.23 -31.84
CA THR A 512 -7.47 21.40 -32.66
C THR A 512 -8.79 21.94 -33.22
N ILE A 513 -9.04 23.19 -32.98
CA ILE A 513 -10.21 23.89 -33.53
C ILE A 513 -9.75 24.86 -34.61
N ASN A 514 -10.29 24.73 -35.81
CA ASN A 514 -10.18 25.70 -36.86
C ASN A 514 -11.43 26.62 -36.84
N TRP A 515 -11.22 27.94 -36.63
CA TRP A 515 -12.32 28.93 -36.71
C TRP A 515 -12.25 29.80 -37.96
N SER A 516 -11.46 29.39 -38.98
CA SER A 516 -11.43 30.05 -40.28
C SER A 516 -12.37 29.37 -41.27
N THR A 517 -12.57 30.00 -42.42
CA THR A 517 -13.28 29.43 -43.57
C THR A 517 -12.36 28.67 -44.52
N GLN A 518 -11.07 28.55 -44.19
CA GLN A 518 -10.07 27.88 -45.01
C GLN A 518 -9.52 26.67 -44.25
N LEU A 519 -9.22 25.59 -44.97
CA LEU A 519 -8.55 24.41 -44.42
C LEU A 519 -7.13 24.33 -45.02
N PRO A 520 -6.12 24.97 -44.40
CA PRO A 520 -4.74 24.84 -44.83
C PRO A 520 -4.26 23.41 -44.58
N LEU A 521 -4.03 22.67 -45.64
CA LEU A 521 -3.50 21.31 -45.56
C LEU A 521 -2.02 21.35 -45.19
N ALA A 522 -1.56 20.33 -44.47
CA ALA A 522 -0.15 20.15 -44.17
C ALA A 522 0.65 20.00 -45.45
N GLN A 523 1.90 20.51 -45.46
CA GLN A 523 2.86 20.36 -46.56
C GLN A 523 2.44 21.02 -47.88
N GLY A 524 1.48 21.95 -47.87
CA GLY A 524 1.08 22.71 -49.04
C GLY A 524 0.36 21.90 -50.13
N ILE A 525 -0.19 20.73 -49.78
CA ILE A 525 -0.99 19.92 -50.71
C ILE A 525 -2.24 20.73 -51.10
N GLN A 526 -2.53 20.82 -52.41
CA GLN A 526 -3.74 21.43 -52.94
C GLN A 526 -4.54 20.38 -53.70
N PHE A 527 -5.87 20.40 -53.53
CA PHE A 527 -6.78 19.60 -54.33
C PHE A 527 -7.58 20.57 -55.22
N ASP A 528 -7.66 20.24 -56.51
CA ASP A 528 -8.58 20.90 -57.41
C ASP A 528 -9.95 20.21 -57.26
N LEU A 529 -10.88 20.89 -56.60
CA LEU A 529 -12.21 20.39 -56.28
C LEU A 529 -13.29 21.08 -57.10
N SER A 530 -12.91 21.73 -58.24
CA SER A 530 -13.84 22.40 -59.15
C SER A 530 -14.74 21.44 -59.94
#